data_424aac11f5a95d5069fd2baead4a669c
#
_entry.id   424aac11f5a95d5069fd2baead4a669c
#
_cell.length_a   1.000
_cell.length_b   1.000
_cell.length_c   1.000
_cell.angle_alpha   90.00
_cell.angle_beta   90.00
_cell.angle_gamma   90.00
#
_symmetry.space_group_name_H-M   'P 1'
#
loop_
_entity.id
_entity.type
_entity.pdbx_description
1 polymer ?
#
loop_
_entity_poly.entity_id
_entity_poly.type
_entity_poly.pdbx_seq_one_letter_code
_entity_poly.pdbx_strand_id
1 'polypeptide(L)'
;MRTVTEENVQQHSYHVSIVSHILAVIKNKKFNGNIVPERAALVALYHDSSEVLTGDLPSPIKYFNEDIAKEYKKIESIAEKTLVNMLPTEFQEDFAPLIQHEKIDTEVAFLVKSADVICGYLKALEEISAGNHEFEKAKNNISKTLEKYRTPEVNYFMDVFVPSFSLSLDEISADL
;
A
#
# COMPACT_ATOMS: atom_id res chain seq x y z
N MET A 1 -8.43 -6.71 -15.07
CA MET A 1 -8.02 -8.14 -15.02
C MET A 1 -9.06 -8.88 -14.19
N ARG A 2 -9.34 -10.14 -14.52
CA ARG A 2 -10.17 -10.98 -13.67
C ARG A 2 -9.32 -11.54 -12.57
N THR A 3 -9.74 -11.41 -11.33
CA THR A 3 -9.07 -11.97 -10.15
C THR A 3 -9.67 -13.34 -9.80
N VAL A 4 -8.85 -14.25 -9.31
CA VAL A 4 -9.30 -15.52 -8.72
C VAL A 4 -9.81 -15.26 -7.30
N THR A 5 -9.09 -14.44 -6.55
CA THR A 5 -9.48 -14.00 -5.21
C THR A 5 -9.84 -12.52 -5.26
N GLU A 6 -11.09 -12.19 -4.99
CA GLU A 6 -11.52 -10.79 -4.90
C GLU A 6 -10.83 -10.11 -3.71
N GLU A 7 -10.34 -8.91 -3.92
CA GLU A 7 -9.80 -8.04 -2.89
C GLU A 7 -10.52 -6.70 -2.96
N ASN A 8 -11.07 -6.27 -1.86
CA ASN A 8 -11.68 -4.95 -1.74
C ASN A 8 -10.74 -3.98 -1.02
N VAL A 9 -11.08 -2.67 -1.06
CA VAL A 9 -10.26 -1.60 -0.45
C VAL A 9 -9.99 -1.86 1.03
N GLN A 10 -10.92 -2.44 1.78
CA GLN A 10 -10.72 -2.73 3.21
C GLN A 10 -9.64 -3.81 3.42
N GLN A 11 -9.70 -4.90 2.64
CA GLN A 11 -8.70 -5.97 2.70
C GLN A 11 -7.33 -5.45 2.27
N HIS A 12 -7.28 -4.70 1.16
CA HIS A 12 -6.06 -4.06 0.69
C HIS A 12 -5.45 -3.13 1.76
N SER A 13 -6.23 -2.19 2.28
CA SER A 13 -5.76 -1.26 3.33
C SER A 13 -5.29 -1.98 4.59
N TYR A 14 -5.93 -3.09 4.97
CA TYR A 14 -5.47 -3.93 6.07
C TYR A 14 -4.10 -4.53 5.79
N HIS A 15 -3.89 -5.13 4.61
CA HIS A 15 -2.60 -5.68 4.21
C HIS A 15 -1.51 -4.60 4.17
N VAL A 16 -1.80 -3.45 3.56
CA VAL A 16 -0.86 -2.32 3.51
C VAL A 16 -0.52 -1.82 4.91
N SER A 17 -1.48 -1.80 5.84
CA SER A 17 -1.26 -1.41 7.23
C SER A 17 -0.27 -2.35 7.94
N ILE A 18 -0.45 -3.67 7.80
CA ILE A 18 0.47 -4.66 8.38
C ILE A 18 1.87 -4.53 7.79
N VAL A 19 2.00 -4.42 6.47
CA VAL A 19 3.30 -4.28 5.81
C VAL A 19 3.97 -2.97 6.21
N SER A 20 3.23 -1.86 6.27
CA SER A 20 3.75 -0.55 6.72
C SER A 20 4.28 -0.61 8.14
N HIS A 21 3.56 -1.25 9.06
CA HIS A 21 4.02 -1.48 10.43
C HIS A 21 5.34 -2.26 10.46
N ILE A 22 5.41 -3.37 9.74
CA ILE A 22 6.61 -4.21 9.68
C ILE A 22 7.80 -3.42 9.11
N LEU A 23 7.62 -2.68 8.01
CA LEU A 23 8.68 -1.86 7.40
C LEU A 23 9.21 -0.81 8.40
N ALA A 24 8.32 -0.14 9.14
CA ALA A 24 8.72 0.83 10.18
C ALA A 24 9.54 0.17 11.30
N VAL A 25 9.11 -1.01 11.77
CA VAL A 25 9.84 -1.79 12.77
C VAL A 25 11.22 -2.22 12.25
N ILE A 26 11.30 -2.73 11.01
CA ILE A 26 12.58 -3.11 10.39
C ILE A 26 13.50 -1.90 10.30
N LYS A 27 13.00 -0.77 9.79
CA LYS A 27 13.76 0.47 9.66
C LYS A 27 14.33 0.92 10.99
N ASN A 28 13.51 0.95 12.04
CA ASN A 28 13.94 1.38 13.37
C ASN A 28 14.96 0.43 13.98
N LYS A 29 14.73 -0.89 13.90
CA LYS A 29 15.58 -1.88 14.55
C LYS A 29 16.91 -2.13 13.82
N LYS A 30 16.94 -2.02 12.50
CA LYS A 30 18.10 -2.42 11.69
C LYS A 30 18.81 -1.28 10.99
N PHE A 31 18.14 -0.14 10.76
CA PHE A 31 18.63 0.94 9.93
C PHE A 31 18.57 2.31 10.62
N ASN A 32 18.55 2.33 11.97
CA ASN A 32 18.54 3.53 12.78
C ASN A 32 17.44 4.54 12.44
N GLY A 33 16.27 4.05 12.00
CA GLY A 33 15.09 4.88 11.79
C GLY A 33 14.43 5.31 13.10
N ASN A 34 13.51 6.27 13.01
CA ASN A 34 12.73 6.77 14.13
C ASN A 34 11.28 7.03 13.74
N ILE A 35 10.68 6.11 12.99
CA ILE A 35 9.26 6.16 12.61
C ILE A 35 8.43 5.55 13.75
N VAL A 36 7.28 6.14 14.06
CA VAL A 36 6.28 5.53 14.95
C VAL A 36 5.54 4.45 14.15
N PRO A 37 5.76 3.14 14.41
CA PRO A 37 5.19 2.07 13.57
C PRO A 37 3.66 2.08 13.57
N GLU A 38 3.04 2.38 14.71
CA GLU A 38 1.58 2.47 14.84
C GLU A 38 1.02 3.62 13.98
N ARG A 39 1.78 4.70 13.86
CA ARG A 39 1.39 5.83 13.00
C ARG A 39 1.43 5.44 11.53
N ALA A 40 2.47 4.73 11.09
CA ALA A 40 2.58 4.23 9.73
C ALA A 40 1.42 3.26 9.39
N ALA A 41 1.10 2.34 10.30
CA ALA A 41 -0.03 1.43 10.16
C ALA A 41 -1.36 2.18 10.05
N LEU A 42 -1.57 3.19 10.91
CA LEU A 42 -2.82 3.96 10.92
C LEU A 42 -2.97 4.79 9.64
N VAL A 43 -1.93 5.46 9.17
CA VAL A 43 -1.95 6.19 7.89
C VAL A 43 -2.27 5.23 6.74
N ALA A 44 -1.69 4.04 6.73
CA ALA A 44 -1.94 3.03 5.72
C ALA A 44 -3.39 2.52 5.70
N LEU A 45 -4.08 2.47 6.84
CA LEU A 45 -5.51 2.12 6.88
C LEU A 45 -6.40 3.15 6.16
N TYR A 46 -5.96 4.41 6.08
CA TYR A 46 -6.72 5.50 5.46
C TYR A 46 -6.21 5.89 4.08
N HIS A 47 -5.13 5.27 3.57
CA HIS A 47 -4.41 5.74 2.38
C HIS A 47 -5.27 5.81 1.11
N ASP A 48 -6.21 4.88 0.95
CA ASP A 48 -7.14 4.81 -0.19
C ASP A 48 -8.57 5.25 0.18
N SER A 49 -8.77 5.94 1.30
CA SER A 49 -10.11 6.38 1.73
C SER A 49 -10.81 7.29 0.70
N SER A 50 -10.06 8.04 -0.10
CA SER A 50 -10.60 8.88 -1.19
C SER A 50 -11.35 8.05 -2.25
N GLU A 51 -11.01 6.77 -2.41
CA GLU A 51 -11.64 5.86 -3.39
C GLU A 51 -13.13 5.58 -3.10
N VAL A 52 -13.59 5.85 -1.88
CA VAL A 52 -15.03 5.84 -1.55
C VAL A 52 -15.80 6.82 -2.44
N LEU A 53 -15.19 7.94 -2.83
CA LEU A 53 -15.79 8.96 -3.68
C LEU A 53 -15.35 8.85 -5.14
N THR A 54 -14.10 8.52 -5.39
CA THR A 54 -13.52 8.51 -6.75
C THR A 54 -13.68 7.17 -7.47
N GLY A 55 -13.89 6.09 -6.71
CA GLY A 55 -13.67 4.72 -7.19
C GLY A 55 -12.18 4.42 -7.40
N ASP A 56 -11.84 3.13 -7.44
CA ASP A 56 -10.49 2.70 -7.83
C ASP A 56 -10.30 2.84 -9.34
N LEU A 57 -9.37 3.69 -9.75
CA LEU A 57 -9.01 3.84 -11.15
C LEU A 57 -7.82 2.92 -11.48
N PRO A 58 -7.98 1.96 -12.42
CA PRO A 58 -6.89 1.06 -12.78
C PRO A 58 -5.60 1.80 -13.12
N SER A 59 -4.48 1.38 -12.51
CA SER A 59 -3.16 2.03 -12.67
C SER A 59 -2.74 2.31 -14.12
N PRO A 60 -3.04 1.45 -15.13
CA PRO A 60 -2.74 1.77 -16.53
C PRO A 60 -3.49 2.98 -17.08
N ILE A 61 -4.65 3.31 -16.51
CA ILE A 61 -5.43 4.50 -16.89
C ILE A 61 -4.95 5.70 -16.06
N LYS A 62 -4.78 5.53 -14.75
CA LYS A 62 -4.32 6.57 -13.82
C LYS A 62 -2.98 7.19 -14.27
N TYR A 63 -2.08 6.37 -14.81
CA TYR A 63 -0.75 6.78 -15.25
C TYR A 63 -0.55 6.71 -16.77
N PHE A 64 -1.64 6.86 -17.56
CA PHE A 64 -1.56 6.81 -19.01
C PHE A 64 -0.68 7.93 -19.58
N ASN A 65 -0.78 9.13 -19.03
CA ASN A 65 0.11 10.26 -19.30
C ASN A 65 0.19 11.19 -18.08
N GLU A 66 1.11 12.16 -18.11
CA GLU A 66 1.35 13.08 -16.99
C GLU A 66 0.13 13.98 -16.70
N ASP A 67 -0.63 14.39 -17.70
CA ASP A 67 -1.79 15.25 -17.53
C ASP A 67 -2.91 14.52 -16.79
N ILE A 68 -3.22 13.28 -17.19
CA ILE A 68 -4.23 12.45 -16.51
C ILE A 68 -3.80 12.21 -15.05
N ALA A 69 -2.54 11.83 -14.82
CA ALA A 69 -2.03 11.58 -13.47
C ALA A 69 -2.14 12.84 -12.59
N LYS A 70 -1.84 14.02 -13.14
CA LYS A 70 -1.93 15.29 -12.42
C LYS A 70 -3.39 15.68 -12.11
N GLU A 71 -4.28 15.54 -13.08
CA GLU A 71 -5.71 15.85 -12.85
C GLU A 71 -6.35 14.87 -11.88
N TYR A 72 -6.01 13.58 -11.95
CA TYR A 72 -6.50 12.59 -11.01
C TYR A 72 -6.05 12.88 -9.58
N LYS A 73 -4.79 13.26 -9.36
CA LYS A 73 -4.30 13.70 -8.03
C LYS A 73 -5.08 14.90 -7.47
N LYS A 74 -5.53 15.81 -8.33
CA LYS A 74 -6.39 16.91 -7.86
C LYS A 74 -7.75 16.41 -7.41
N ILE A 75 -8.33 15.43 -8.13
CA ILE A 75 -9.59 14.80 -7.76
C ILE A 75 -9.44 14.07 -6.42
N GLU A 76 -8.37 13.29 -6.24
CA GLU A 76 -8.06 12.63 -4.96
C GLU A 76 -7.96 13.67 -3.83
N SER A 77 -7.20 14.74 -4.01
CA SER A 77 -7.06 15.80 -2.99
C SER A 77 -8.40 16.48 -2.63
N ILE A 78 -9.30 16.65 -3.62
CA ILE A 78 -10.64 17.18 -3.37
C ILE A 78 -11.47 16.16 -2.57
N ALA A 79 -11.40 14.87 -2.92
CA ALA A 79 -12.10 13.81 -2.22
C ALA A 79 -11.63 13.68 -0.77
N GLU A 80 -10.31 13.70 -0.53
CA GLU A 80 -9.71 13.70 0.81
C GLU A 80 -10.23 14.86 1.68
N LYS A 81 -10.23 16.08 1.14
CA LYS A 81 -10.75 17.27 1.84
C LYS A 81 -12.24 17.15 2.12
N THR A 82 -13.00 16.60 1.16
CA THR A 82 -14.43 16.38 1.31
C THR A 82 -14.70 15.41 2.46
N LEU A 83 -13.99 14.28 2.52
CA LEU A 83 -14.13 13.29 3.60
C LEU A 83 -13.84 13.89 4.98
N VAL A 84 -12.75 14.64 5.10
CA VAL A 84 -12.41 15.31 6.37
C VAL A 84 -13.48 16.34 6.75
N ASN A 85 -13.99 17.13 5.80
CA ASN A 85 -15.01 18.13 6.05
C ASN A 85 -16.39 17.54 6.42
N MET A 86 -16.64 16.25 6.14
CA MET A 86 -17.85 15.55 6.61
C MET A 86 -17.81 15.22 8.11
N LEU A 87 -16.63 15.27 8.74
CA LEU A 87 -16.48 15.06 10.17
C LEU A 87 -16.88 16.33 10.95
N PRO A 88 -17.39 16.19 12.19
CA PRO A 88 -17.52 17.32 13.10
C PRO A 88 -16.20 18.09 13.22
N THR A 89 -16.28 19.41 13.31
CA THR A 89 -15.09 20.29 13.25
C THR A 89 -14.02 19.93 14.28
N GLU A 90 -14.44 19.51 15.47
CA GLU A 90 -13.56 19.11 16.57
C GLU A 90 -12.70 17.87 16.28
N PHE A 91 -13.07 17.04 15.27
CA PHE A 91 -12.30 15.85 14.89
C PHE A 91 -11.45 16.05 13.64
N GLN A 92 -11.64 17.13 12.90
CA GLN A 92 -10.98 17.31 11.61
C GLN A 92 -9.45 17.39 11.73
N GLU A 93 -8.93 17.98 12.81
CA GLU A 93 -7.48 18.07 13.05
C GLU A 93 -6.84 16.72 13.30
N ASP A 94 -7.55 15.77 13.91
CA ASP A 94 -7.04 14.41 14.18
C ASP A 94 -7.01 13.53 12.92
N PHE A 95 -8.03 13.68 12.06
CA PHE A 95 -8.17 12.84 10.87
C PHE A 95 -7.49 13.40 9.62
N ALA A 96 -7.36 14.71 9.50
CA ALA A 96 -6.72 15.31 8.33
C ALA A 96 -5.31 14.79 8.06
N PRO A 97 -4.43 14.59 9.07
CA PRO A 97 -3.10 14.01 8.86
C PRO A 97 -3.10 12.50 8.57
N LEU A 98 -4.26 11.83 8.57
CA LEU A 98 -4.41 10.43 8.18
C LEU A 98 -4.91 10.29 6.75
N ILE A 99 -5.79 11.22 6.33
CA ILE A 99 -6.55 11.14 5.08
C ILE A 99 -5.94 12.04 4.00
N GLN A 100 -5.52 13.27 4.37
CA GLN A 100 -5.00 14.25 3.41
C GLN A 100 -3.51 14.02 3.15
N HIS A 101 -3.16 13.53 1.98
CA HIS A 101 -1.78 13.22 1.58
C HIS A 101 -0.81 14.37 1.83
N GLU A 102 -1.25 15.61 1.61
CA GLU A 102 -0.43 16.82 1.81
C GLU A 102 -0.07 17.10 3.29
N LYS A 103 -0.76 16.45 4.24
CA LYS A 103 -0.54 16.60 5.70
C LYS A 103 0.18 15.42 6.33
N ILE A 104 0.44 14.37 5.56
CA ILE A 104 1.16 13.19 6.04
C ILE A 104 2.67 13.50 6.03
N ASP A 105 3.37 13.09 7.09
CA ASP A 105 4.83 13.15 7.11
C ASP A 105 5.44 12.44 5.90
N THR A 106 6.42 13.08 5.25
CA THR A 106 6.98 12.60 3.97
C THR A 106 7.61 11.21 4.10
N GLU A 107 8.26 10.92 5.23
CA GLU A 107 8.90 9.63 5.45
C GLU A 107 7.84 8.53 5.66
N VAL A 108 6.79 8.84 6.42
CA VAL A 108 5.64 7.94 6.61
C VAL A 108 4.91 7.71 5.30
N ALA A 109 4.62 8.77 4.53
CA ALA A 109 3.97 8.66 3.22
C ALA A 109 4.76 7.78 2.24
N PHE A 110 6.09 7.95 2.20
CA PHE A 110 6.96 7.13 1.37
C PHE A 110 6.95 5.65 1.80
N LEU A 111 6.97 5.40 3.10
CA LEU A 111 6.94 4.04 3.65
C LEU A 111 5.60 3.36 3.37
N VAL A 112 4.48 4.06 3.55
CA VAL A 112 3.14 3.57 3.21
C VAL A 112 3.03 3.27 1.72
N LYS A 113 3.54 4.16 0.86
CA LYS A 113 3.54 3.91 -0.59
C LYS A 113 4.42 2.72 -0.98
N SER A 114 5.53 2.50 -0.28
CA SER A 114 6.36 1.31 -0.47
C SER A 114 5.59 0.04 -0.11
N ALA A 115 4.86 0.06 1.01
CA ALA A 115 4.03 -1.05 1.45
C ALA A 115 2.89 -1.36 0.47
N ASP A 116 2.22 -0.33 -0.06
CA ASP A 116 1.18 -0.46 -1.09
C ASP A 116 1.73 -1.18 -2.34
N VAL A 117 2.88 -0.75 -2.85
CA VAL A 117 3.52 -1.41 -4.01
C VAL A 117 3.91 -2.87 -3.69
N ILE A 118 4.40 -3.15 -2.47
CA ILE A 118 4.68 -4.52 -2.02
C ILE A 118 3.40 -5.35 -1.99
N CYS A 119 2.29 -4.84 -1.44
CA CYS A 119 1.01 -5.56 -1.39
C CYS A 119 0.49 -5.87 -2.80
N GLY A 120 0.60 -4.92 -3.73
CA GLY A 120 0.28 -5.19 -5.14
C GLY A 120 1.16 -6.28 -5.76
N TYR A 121 2.45 -6.34 -5.40
CA TYR A 121 3.36 -7.41 -5.83
C TYR A 121 2.96 -8.77 -5.23
N LEU A 122 2.65 -8.83 -3.94
CA LEU A 122 2.19 -10.05 -3.25
C LEU A 122 0.88 -10.56 -3.83
N LYS A 123 -0.07 -9.66 -4.12
CA LYS A 123 -1.32 -10.01 -4.79
C LYS A 123 -1.08 -10.62 -6.17
N ALA A 124 -0.14 -10.07 -6.94
CA ALA A 124 0.21 -10.64 -8.24
C ALA A 124 0.85 -12.03 -8.11
N LEU A 125 1.65 -12.29 -7.08
CA LEU A 125 2.19 -13.62 -6.79
C LEU A 125 1.08 -14.62 -6.42
N GLU A 126 0.14 -14.22 -5.57
CA GLU A 126 -1.01 -15.03 -5.17
C GLU A 126 -1.85 -15.45 -6.38
N GLU A 127 -2.20 -14.50 -7.24
CA GLU A 127 -2.99 -14.76 -8.45
C GLU A 127 -2.27 -15.73 -9.41
N ILE A 128 -0.95 -15.53 -9.63
CA ILE A 128 -0.16 -16.44 -10.46
C ILE A 128 -0.09 -17.84 -9.84
N SER A 129 0.11 -17.94 -8.54
CA SER A 129 0.10 -19.22 -7.82
C SER A 129 -1.24 -19.95 -7.94
N ALA A 130 -2.36 -19.20 -7.99
CA ALA A 130 -3.69 -19.72 -8.25
C ALA A 130 -3.95 -20.05 -9.74
N GLY A 131 -2.94 -19.95 -10.62
CA GLY A 131 -3.02 -20.27 -12.04
C GLY A 131 -3.47 -19.11 -12.93
N ASN A 132 -3.58 -17.90 -12.39
CA ASN A 132 -3.99 -16.72 -13.15
C ASN A 132 -2.81 -16.05 -13.86
N HIS A 133 -2.42 -16.56 -15.03
CA HIS A 133 -1.30 -16.04 -15.81
C HIS A 133 -1.51 -14.63 -16.38
N GLU A 134 -2.74 -14.07 -16.32
CA GLU A 134 -2.97 -12.66 -16.71
C GLU A 134 -2.16 -11.69 -15.81
N PHE A 135 -1.81 -12.11 -14.59
CA PHE A 135 -1.04 -11.30 -13.64
C PHE A 135 0.47 -11.29 -13.88
N GLU A 136 1.04 -12.10 -14.77
CA GLU A 136 2.48 -12.10 -15.07
C GLU A 136 2.97 -10.73 -15.57
N LYS A 137 2.21 -10.10 -16.46
CA LYS A 137 2.54 -8.75 -16.95
C LYS A 137 2.41 -7.69 -15.85
N ALA A 138 1.38 -7.80 -15.01
CA ALA A 138 1.17 -6.91 -13.86
C ALA A 138 2.34 -7.04 -12.87
N LYS A 139 2.72 -8.26 -12.47
CA LYS A 139 3.87 -8.55 -11.62
C LYS A 139 5.14 -7.89 -12.15
N ASN A 140 5.43 -8.05 -13.46
CA ASN A 140 6.63 -7.46 -14.07
C ASN A 140 6.62 -5.93 -14.02
N ASN A 141 5.46 -5.29 -14.20
CA ASN A 141 5.33 -3.84 -14.11
C ASN A 141 5.46 -3.36 -12.66
N ILE A 142 4.85 -4.07 -11.71
CA ILE A 142 4.96 -3.76 -10.28
C ILE A 142 6.40 -3.93 -9.80
N SER A 143 7.11 -4.98 -10.24
CA SER A 143 8.54 -5.16 -9.94
C SER A 143 9.39 -3.96 -10.38
N LYS A 144 9.14 -3.42 -11.58
CA LYS A 144 9.83 -2.20 -12.05
C LYS A 144 9.48 -0.97 -11.20
N THR A 145 8.23 -0.88 -10.75
CA THR A 145 7.81 0.21 -9.86
C THR A 145 8.49 0.05 -8.49
N LEU A 146 8.57 -1.17 -7.96
CA LEU A 146 9.20 -1.48 -6.69
C LEU A 146 10.67 -1.06 -6.65
N GLU A 147 11.40 -1.10 -7.78
CA GLU A 147 12.78 -0.61 -7.85
C GLU A 147 12.94 0.86 -7.42
N LYS A 148 11.90 1.69 -7.58
CA LYS A 148 11.90 3.10 -7.14
C LYS A 148 11.75 3.23 -5.62
N TYR A 149 11.31 2.17 -4.95
CA TYR A 149 11.05 2.11 -3.52
C TYR A 149 12.06 1.22 -2.77
N ARG A 150 13.16 0.81 -3.45
CA ARG A 150 14.21 -0.03 -2.87
C ARG A 150 15.02 0.74 -1.82
N THR A 151 14.54 0.69 -0.57
CA THR A 151 15.25 1.15 0.61
C THR A 151 15.80 -0.06 1.38
N PRO A 152 16.73 0.11 2.34
CA PRO A 152 17.26 -1.00 3.13
C PRO A 152 16.17 -1.83 3.83
N GLU A 153 15.15 -1.19 4.40
CA GLU A 153 14.02 -1.87 5.06
C GLU A 153 13.14 -2.64 4.07
N VAL A 154 12.91 -2.08 2.87
CA VAL A 154 12.16 -2.75 1.80
C VAL A 154 12.94 -3.96 1.29
N ASN A 155 14.25 -3.82 1.03
CA ASN A 155 15.09 -4.95 0.62
C ASN A 155 15.05 -6.07 1.66
N TYR A 156 15.22 -5.73 2.93
CA TYR A 156 15.14 -6.70 4.02
C TYR A 156 13.77 -7.41 4.05
N PHE A 157 12.68 -6.68 3.88
CA PHE A 157 11.34 -7.28 3.82
C PHE A 157 11.20 -8.24 2.64
N MET A 158 11.64 -7.82 1.45
CA MET A 158 11.57 -8.65 0.25
C MET A 158 12.40 -9.94 0.37
N ASP A 159 13.57 -9.85 0.99
CA ASP A 159 14.49 -10.99 1.09
C ASP A 159 14.09 -11.98 2.20
N VAL A 160 13.51 -11.48 3.30
CA VAL A 160 13.24 -12.29 4.50
C VAL A 160 11.78 -12.73 4.61
N PHE A 161 10.84 -11.84 4.29
CA PHE A 161 9.41 -12.11 4.50
C PHE A 161 8.71 -12.64 3.25
N VAL A 162 9.03 -12.10 2.06
CA VAL A 162 8.31 -12.49 0.85
C VAL A 162 8.44 -13.98 0.50
N PRO A 163 9.58 -14.66 0.72
CA PRO A 163 9.66 -16.10 0.45
C PRO A 163 8.62 -16.94 1.21
N SER A 164 8.23 -16.54 2.41
CA SER A 164 7.23 -17.26 3.20
C SER A 164 5.81 -17.19 2.64
N PHE A 165 5.51 -16.23 1.77
CA PHE A 165 4.20 -16.13 1.11
C PHE A 165 3.95 -17.22 0.05
N SER A 166 4.97 -17.97 -0.33
CA SER A 166 4.86 -19.11 -1.24
C SER A 166 4.75 -20.47 -0.52
N LEU A 167 4.87 -20.48 0.82
CA LEU A 167 4.80 -21.69 1.63
C LEU A 167 3.35 -22.15 1.80
N SER A 168 3.13 -23.45 1.72
CA SER A 168 1.86 -24.08 2.10
C SER A 168 1.67 -24.06 3.61
N LEU A 169 0.43 -24.28 4.05
CA LEU A 169 0.13 -24.37 5.49
C LEU A 169 0.93 -25.49 6.16
N ASP A 170 1.11 -26.61 5.48
CA ASP A 170 1.88 -27.76 5.99
C ASP A 170 3.37 -27.42 6.16
N GLU A 171 3.94 -26.63 5.22
CA GLU A 171 5.32 -26.16 5.35
C GLU A 171 5.51 -25.16 6.49
N ILE A 172 4.53 -24.26 6.70
CA ILE A 172 4.56 -23.29 7.82
C ILE A 172 4.38 -23.99 9.17
N SER A 173 3.59 -25.08 9.22
CA SER A 173 3.27 -25.80 10.44
C SER A 173 4.21 -26.97 10.73
N ALA A 174 5.18 -27.27 9.87
CA ALA A 174 6.09 -28.39 10.02
C ALA A 174 6.93 -28.37 11.32
N ASP A 175 7.12 -27.19 11.91
CA ASP A 175 7.89 -26.97 13.14
C ASP A 175 6.98 -26.76 14.39
N LEU A 176 5.65 -26.95 14.27
CA LEU A 176 4.71 -26.90 15.38
C LEU A 176 4.51 -28.27 16.03
#